data_782ae05f05057de873dae05cc5f5f47b
#
_entry.id   782ae05f05057de873dae05cc5f5f47b
#
_cell.length_a   1.000
_cell.length_b   1.000
_cell.length_c   1.000
_cell.angle_alpha   90.00
_cell.angle_beta   90.00
_cell.angle_gamma   90.00
#
_symmetry.space_group_name_H-M   'P 1'
#
loop_
_entity.id
_entity.type
_entity.pdbx_description
1 polymer ?
#
loop_
_entity_poly.entity_id
_entity_poly.type
_entity_poly.pdbx_seq_one_letter_code
_entity_poly.pdbx_strand_id
1 'polypeptide(L)'
;MLMQAISNLDLLKVIDETTLKTYYGCNQEWYKTERQRLSGCGPSAAATIICYLNHTRSVVGLRQSFNSKKSCLLLMEEVWEYVTPTSEGIPTTKMLFNAVLSYMKAKGFNVEYGFFDLPKDKSRRPAILKVINFIEEALLKDTPVAFLNLCNGDVKNLDSWHWITIVSLEYTEDRNNVFVTVLDRGQVKKIDLALWYNTTMLGGGFVYFTTSSSVDVYKY
;
A
#
# COMPACT_ATOMS: atom_id res chain seq x y z
N MET A 1 20.89 9.88 9.22
CA MET A 1 19.72 9.05 8.84
C MET A 1 19.09 9.74 7.64
N LEU A 2 18.93 9.01 6.54
CA LEU A 2 18.24 9.47 5.34
C LEU A 2 16.75 9.13 5.47
N MET A 3 15.88 10.01 4.98
CA MET A 3 14.44 9.80 5.08
C MET A 3 13.76 10.24 3.78
N GLN A 4 12.87 9.39 3.28
CA GLN A 4 11.96 9.68 2.18
C GLN A 4 10.54 9.33 2.59
N ALA A 5 9.57 10.17 2.25
CA ALA A 5 8.16 9.97 2.59
C ALA A 5 7.25 10.50 1.49
N ILE A 6 5.99 10.07 1.50
CA ILE A 6 4.94 10.74 0.72
C ILE A 6 4.81 12.19 1.17
N SER A 7 4.39 13.08 0.28
CA SER A 7 4.40 14.53 0.52
C SER A 7 3.46 14.96 1.65
N ASN A 8 2.34 14.28 1.85
CA ASN A 8 1.36 14.65 2.86
C ASN A 8 0.57 13.44 3.40
N LEU A 9 0.96 12.96 4.58
CA LEU A 9 0.28 11.85 5.26
C LEU A 9 -1.15 12.22 5.69
N ASP A 10 -1.44 13.49 5.97
CA ASP A 10 -2.77 13.93 6.43
C ASP A 10 -3.86 13.76 5.35
N LEU A 11 -3.49 13.61 4.08
CA LEU A 11 -4.43 13.24 3.01
C LEU A 11 -5.04 11.84 3.20
N LEU A 12 -4.39 11.00 4.02
CA LEU A 12 -4.88 9.66 4.39
C LEU A 12 -5.59 9.63 5.76
N LYS A 13 -5.79 10.80 6.37
CA LYS A 13 -6.52 10.93 7.63
C LYS A 13 -8.00 10.67 7.43
N VAL A 14 -8.55 9.75 8.21
CA VAL A 14 -9.96 9.32 8.16
C VAL A 14 -10.58 9.52 9.53
N ILE A 15 -11.74 10.18 9.58
CA ILE A 15 -12.49 10.40 10.82
C ILE A 15 -13.69 9.44 10.84
N ASP A 16 -13.85 8.71 11.92
CA ASP A 16 -15.08 7.98 12.21
C ASP A 16 -16.12 8.99 12.70
N GLU A 17 -17.16 9.23 11.91
CA GLU A 17 -18.18 10.25 12.17
C GLU A 17 -19.01 9.95 13.43
N THR A 18 -19.01 8.71 13.88
CA THR A 18 -19.77 8.28 15.06
C THR A 18 -18.97 8.44 16.35
N THR A 19 -17.68 8.02 16.31
CA THR A 19 -16.83 7.99 17.50
C THR A 19 -15.86 9.17 17.60
N LEU A 20 -15.76 9.96 16.53
CA LEU A 20 -14.77 11.04 16.34
C LEU A 20 -13.32 10.57 16.41
N LYS A 21 -13.09 9.25 16.36
CA LYS A 21 -11.76 8.66 16.34
C LYS A 21 -11.10 8.90 14.99
N THR A 22 -9.82 9.25 15.03
CA THR A 22 -8.99 9.44 13.85
C THR A 22 -8.23 8.15 13.53
N TYR A 23 -8.19 7.82 12.24
CA TYR A 23 -7.45 6.73 11.64
C TYR A 23 -6.59 7.25 10.49
N TYR A 24 -5.67 6.43 9.99
CA TYR A 24 -4.86 6.71 8.82
C TYR A 24 -4.97 5.55 7.81
N GLY A 25 -5.46 5.86 6.60
CA GLY A 25 -5.77 4.87 5.58
C GLY A 25 -7.01 4.03 5.88
N CYS A 26 -7.29 3.09 5.01
CA CYS A 26 -8.41 2.18 5.13
C CYS A 26 -8.16 1.08 6.17
N ASN A 27 -9.22 0.64 6.83
CA ASN A 27 -9.14 -0.42 7.83
C ASN A 27 -10.09 -1.56 7.46
N GLN A 28 -9.55 -2.76 7.25
CA GLN A 28 -10.32 -3.95 6.88
C GLN A 28 -11.43 -4.30 7.89
N GLU A 29 -11.28 -3.92 9.17
CA GLU A 29 -12.30 -4.14 10.20
C GLU A 29 -13.59 -3.34 9.96
N TRP A 30 -13.59 -2.39 9.03
CA TRP A 30 -14.79 -1.63 8.67
C TRP A 30 -15.71 -2.38 7.70
N TYR A 31 -15.23 -3.40 7.01
CA TYR A 31 -16.05 -4.20 6.11
C TYR A 31 -17.26 -4.81 6.82
N LYS A 32 -18.36 -4.96 6.08
CA LYS A 32 -19.64 -5.42 6.63
C LYS A 32 -19.66 -6.91 6.95
N THR A 33 -19.07 -7.74 6.09
CA THR A 33 -19.08 -9.18 6.23
C THR A 33 -17.84 -9.70 6.96
N GLU A 34 -17.97 -10.81 7.67
CA GLU A 34 -16.85 -11.46 8.33
C GLU A 34 -15.76 -11.88 7.33
N ARG A 35 -16.17 -12.46 6.20
CA ARG A 35 -15.24 -12.85 5.12
C ARG A 35 -14.38 -11.66 4.67
N GLN A 36 -15.01 -10.50 4.47
CA GLN A 36 -14.28 -9.29 4.06
C GLN A 36 -13.31 -8.83 5.14
N ARG A 37 -13.69 -8.87 6.41
CA ARG A 37 -12.79 -8.52 7.53
C ARG A 37 -11.60 -9.46 7.65
N LEU A 38 -11.80 -10.78 7.42
CA LEU A 38 -10.73 -11.77 7.52
C LEU A 38 -9.73 -11.73 6.36
N SER A 39 -10.16 -11.36 5.14
CA SER A 39 -9.33 -11.41 3.94
C SER A 39 -9.14 -10.05 3.25
N GLY A 40 -9.59 -8.96 3.86
CA GLY A 40 -9.67 -7.63 3.26
C GLY A 40 -8.39 -6.80 3.29
N CYS A 41 -7.26 -7.32 3.75
CA CYS A 41 -6.02 -6.54 3.84
C CYS A 41 -5.54 -6.02 2.47
N GLY A 42 -5.54 -6.87 1.43
CA GLY A 42 -5.16 -6.48 0.07
C GLY A 42 -6.07 -5.39 -0.52
N PRO A 43 -7.41 -5.59 -0.55
CA PRO A 43 -8.34 -4.55 -0.98
C PRO A 43 -8.23 -3.25 -0.18
N SER A 44 -7.99 -3.32 1.14
CA SER A 44 -7.82 -2.13 1.99
C SER A 44 -6.53 -1.37 1.68
N ALA A 45 -5.42 -2.09 1.45
CA ALA A 45 -4.16 -1.48 1.03
C ALA A 45 -4.31 -0.81 -0.35
N ALA A 46 -4.96 -1.47 -1.30
CA ALA A 46 -5.28 -0.92 -2.61
C ALA A 46 -6.15 0.35 -2.49
N ALA A 47 -7.23 0.31 -1.71
CA ALA A 47 -8.10 1.45 -1.47
C ALA A 47 -7.35 2.64 -0.82
N THR A 48 -6.42 2.38 0.11
CA THR A 48 -5.57 3.41 0.72
C THR A 48 -4.71 4.12 -0.32
N ILE A 49 -4.06 3.37 -1.22
CA ILE A 49 -3.23 3.93 -2.29
C ILE A 49 -4.09 4.73 -3.28
N ILE A 50 -5.23 4.17 -3.71
CA ILE A 50 -6.18 4.85 -4.61
C ILE A 50 -6.68 6.15 -4.00
N CYS A 51 -6.99 6.16 -2.70
CA CYS A 51 -7.37 7.36 -1.96
C CYS A 51 -6.29 8.43 -2.04
N TYR A 52 -5.03 8.07 -1.79
CA TYR A 52 -3.89 8.99 -1.89
C TYR A 52 -3.70 9.56 -3.29
N LEU A 53 -3.71 8.70 -4.30
CA LEU A 53 -3.60 9.12 -5.71
C LEU A 53 -4.74 10.05 -6.13
N ASN A 54 -5.97 9.80 -5.64
CA ASN A 54 -7.09 10.68 -5.90
C ASN A 54 -6.87 12.10 -5.34
N HIS A 55 -6.29 12.21 -4.14
CA HIS A 55 -6.00 13.50 -3.53
C HIS A 55 -4.82 14.25 -4.18
N THR A 56 -3.78 13.51 -4.59
CA THR A 56 -2.53 14.13 -5.07
C THR A 56 -2.50 14.33 -6.59
N ARG A 57 -3.25 13.54 -7.34
CA ARG A 57 -3.19 13.52 -8.82
C ARG A 57 -4.44 14.05 -9.50
N SER A 58 -5.41 14.57 -8.74
CA SER A 58 -6.71 15.00 -9.29
C SER A 58 -7.26 13.96 -10.27
N VAL A 59 -7.27 12.70 -9.85
CA VAL A 59 -7.78 11.59 -10.65
C VAL A 59 -9.24 11.91 -10.95
N VAL A 60 -9.47 12.52 -12.12
CA VAL A 60 -10.75 13.10 -12.53
C VAL A 60 -11.76 11.97 -12.70
N GLY A 61 -12.66 11.82 -11.76
CA GLY A 61 -13.70 10.77 -11.78
C GLY A 61 -14.04 10.24 -10.39
N LEU A 62 -13.07 10.23 -9.47
CA LEU A 62 -13.33 10.01 -8.05
C LEU A 62 -13.53 11.38 -7.37
N ARG A 63 -14.64 12.07 -7.68
CA ARG A 63 -14.95 13.42 -7.16
C ARG A 63 -15.24 13.45 -5.65
N GLN A 64 -14.99 12.38 -4.93
CA GLN A 64 -15.33 12.25 -3.53
C GLN A 64 -14.10 12.38 -2.65
N SER A 65 -14.21 13.21 -1.60
CA SER A 65 -13.22 13.23 -0.52
C SER A 65 -13.37 11.96 0.33
N PHE A 66 -12.28 11.24 0.55
CA PHE A 66 -12.23 10.00 1.36
C PHE A 66 -11.69 10.29 2.77
N ASN A 67 -12.19 11.31 3.44
CA ASN A 67 -11.74 11.74 4.78
C ASN A 67 -12.64 11.23 5.92
N SER A 68 -13.70 10.50 5.61
CA SER A 68 -14.58 9.90 6.60
C SER A 68 -14.61 8.38 6.48
N LYS A 69 -14.88 7.68 7.58
CA LYS A 69 -15.01 6.21 7.59
C LYS A 69 -16.05 5.73 6.59
N LYS A 70 -17.19 6.43 6.50
CA LYS A 70 -18.25 6.09 5.55
C LYS A 70 -17.77 6.21 4.11
N SER A 71 -17.10 7.29 3.74
CA SER A 71 -16.60 7.47 2.36
C SER A 71 -15.47 6.48 2.03
N CYS A 72 -14.57 6.21 2.97
CA CYS A 72 -13.54 5.16 2.79
C CYS A 72 -14.14 3.77 2.63
N LEU A 73 -15.16 3.42 3.43
CA LEU A 73 -15.83 2.11 3.31
C LEU A 73 -16.50 1.95 1.95
N LEU A 74 -17.12 3.00 1.40
CA LEU A 74 -17.69 2.94 0.05
C LEU A 74 -16.61 2.64 -1.00
N LEU A 75 -15.47 3.31 -0.93
CA LEU A 75 -14.34 3.02 -1.81
C LEU A 75 -13.82 1.59 -1.63
N MET A 76 -13.68 1.14 -0.37
CA MET A 76 -13.22 -0.22 -0.06
C MET A 76 -14.14 -1.29 -0.64
N GLU A 77 -15.46 -1.12 -0.51
CA GLU A 77 -16.46 -2.04 -1.09
C GLU A 77 -16.39 -2.03 -2.63
N GLU A 78 -16.22 -0.88 -3.24
CA GLU A 78 -16.06 -0.75 -4.68
C GLU A 78 -14.76 -1.39 -5.19
N VAL A 79 -13.64 -1.17 -4.50
CA VAL A 79 -12.36 -1.80 -4.81
C VAL A 79 -12.43 -3.31 -4.63
N TRP A 80 -13.17 -3.81 -3.63
CA TRP A 80 -13.38 -5.24 -3.39
C TRP A 80 -13.93 -5.99 -4.61
N GLU A 81 -14.81 -5.38 -5.40
CA GLU A 81 -15.38 -6.01 -6.60
C GLU A 81 -14.32 -6.40 -7.65
N TYR A 82 -13.17 -5.74 -7.62
CA TYR A 82 -12.04 -6.01 -8.52
C TYR A 82 -10.89 -6.74 -7.80
N VAL A 83 -10.54 -6.26 -6.62
CA VAL A 83 -9.45 -6.79 -5.78
C VAL A 83 -10.05 -7.83 -4.84
N THR A 84 -10.64 -8.89 -5.41
CA THR A 84 -11.35 -9.92 -4.65
C THR A 84 -10.39 -11.00 -4.18
N PRO A 85 -10.25 -11.22 -2.86
CA PRO A 85 -9.40 -12.27 -2.32
C PRO A 85 -9.91 -13.67 -2.65
N THR A 86 -8.98 -14.60 -2.88
CA THR A 86 -9.26 -16.05 -2.91
C THR A 86 -9.47 -16.60 -1.47
N SER A 87 -9.57 -17.93 -1.33
CA SER A 87 -9.53 -18.57 0.00
C SER A 87 -8.22 -18.32 0.75
N GLU A 88 -7.13 -18.05 0.03
CA GLU A 88 -5.79 -17.75 0.58
C GLU A 88 -5.49 -16.24 0.62
N GLY A 89 -6.50 -15.39 0.45
CA GLY A 89 -6.32 -13.94 0.33
C GLY A 89 -5.79 -13.53 -1.04
N ILE A 90 -4.86 -12.57 -1.06
CA ILE A 90 -4.13 -12.12 -2.26
C ILE A 90 -2.64 -12.45 -2.03
N PRO A 91 -2.18 -13.67 -2.33
CA PRO A 91 -0.86 -14.16 -1.93
C PRO A 91 0.30 -13.67 -2.82
N THR A 92 0.05 -12.91 -3.88
CA THR A 92 1.09 -12.43 -4.79
C THR A 92 0.91 -10.98 -5.19
N THR A 93 2.03 -10.30 -5.45
CA THR A 93 2.05 -8.94 -6.00
C THR A 93 1.29 -8.86 -7.33
N LYS A 94 1.45 -9.89 -8.18
CA LYS A 94 0.79 -9.97 -9.49
C LYS A 94 -0.73 -9.96 -9.40
N MET A 95 -1.29 -10.66 -8.43
CA MET A 95 -2.75 -10.63 -8.21
C MET A 95 -3.21 -9.23 -7.83
N LEU A 96 -2.49 -8.57 -6.92
CA LEU A 96 -2.84 -7.22 -6.49
C LEU A 96 -2.76 -6.23 -7.65
N PHE A 97 -1.62 -6.16 -8.36
CA PHE A 97 -1.47 -5.13 -9.39
C PHE A 97 -2.41 -5.35 -10.58
N ASN A 98 -2.65 -6.58 -11.02
CA ASN A 98 -3.60 -6.84 -12.10
C ASN A 98 -5.03 -6.42 -11.73
N ALA A 99 -5.44 -6.68 -10.49
CA ALA A 99 -6.76 -6.32 -10.01
C ALA A 99 -6.93 -4.80 -9.87
N VAL A 100 -5.93 -4.10 -9.34
CA VAL A 100 -5.93 -2.63 -9.26
C VAL A 100 -5.92 -1.99 -10.65
N LEU A 101 -5.12 -2.51 -11.60
CA LEU A 101 -5.13 -2.02 -12.98
C LEU A 101 -6.51 -2.18 -13.63
N SER A 102 -7.20 -3.30 -13.38
CA SER A 102 -8.56 -3.54 -13.88
C SER A 102 -9.55 -2.53 -13.32
N TYR A 103 -9.47 -2.25 -12.01
CA TYR A 103 -10.26 -1.22 -11.35
C TYR A 103 -10.02 0.16 -11.97
N MET A 104 -8.76 0.58 -12.05
CA MET A 104 -8.37 1.90 -12.56
C MET A 104 -8.81 2.08 -14.01
N LYS A 105 -8.64 1.05 -14.85
CA LYS A 105 -9.12 1.05 -16.24
C LYS A 105 -10.64 1.20 -16.32
N ALA A 106 -11.39 0.49 -15.48
CA ALA A 106 -12.86 0.60 -15.44
C ALA A 106 -13.33 2.00 -15.01
N LYS A 107 -12.49 2.73 -14.24
CA LYS A 107 -12.71 4.13 -13.87
C LYS A 107 -12.20 5.14 -14.90
N GLY A 108 -11.64 4.69 -16.02
CA GLY A 108 -11.11 5.55 -17.06
C GLY A 108 -9.72 6.11 -16.82
N PHE A 109 -8.95 5.49 -15.88
CA PHE A 109 -7.59 5.93 -15.55
C PHE A 109 -6.54 5.00 -16.12
N ASN A 110 -5.51 5.60 -16.72
CA ASN A 110 -4.27 4.91 -17.04
C ASN A 110 -3.29 5.13 -15.89
N VAL A 111 -2.87 4.04 -15.28
CA VAL A 111 -1.84 4.03 -14.24
C VAL A 111 -0.70 3.14 -14.68
N GLU A 112 0.51 3.57 -14.34
CA GLU A 112 1.71 2.75 -14.38
C GLU A 112 1.90 2.09 -13.02
N TYR A 113 2.67 1.03 -12.97
CA TYR A 113 2.98 0.33 -11.73
C TYR A 113 4.41 -0.16 -11.71
N GLY A 114 4.96 -0.27 -10.52
CA GLY A 114 6.18 -1.01 -10.24
C GLY A 114 5.87 -2.14 -9.27
N PHE A 115 6.58 -3.26 -9.40
CA PHE A 115 6.50 -4.34 -8.43
C PHE A 115 7.88 -4.92 -8.16
N PHE A 116 8.03 -5.51 -6.97
CA PHE A 116 9.25 -6.13 -6.53
C PHE A 116 8.90 -7.34 -5.66
N ASP A 117 9.28 -8.53 -6.10
CA ASP A 117 9.07 -9.77 -5.35
C ASP A 117 10.32 -10.14 -4.55
N LEU A 118 10.13 -10.46 -3.28
CA LEU A 118 11.17 -11.03 -2.44
C LEU A 118 10.97 -12.55 -2.35
N PRO A 119 11.84 -13.35 -2.99
CA PRO A 119 11.70 -14.81 -3.02
C PRO A 119 11.75 -15.45 -1.62
N LYS A 120 11.03 -16.58 -1.47
CA LYS A 120 11.15 -17.46 -0.30
C LYS A 120 12.58 -17.97 -0.14
N ASP A 121 13.19 -18.42 -1.22
CA ASP A 121 14.57 -18.91 -1.23
C ASP A 121 15.55 -17.75 -0.97
N LYS A 122 16.20 -17.78 0.20
CA LYS A 122 17.14 -16.75 0.63
C LYS A 122 18.34 -16.60 -0.31
N SER A 123 18.79 -17.68 -0.97
CA SER A 123 19.91 -17.62 -1.91
C SER A 123 19.61 -16.86 -3.19
N ARG A 124 18.32 -16.70 -3.51
CA ARG A 124 17.82 -15.99 -4.70
C ARG A 124 17.38 -14.55 -4.38
N ARG A 125 17.45 -14.13 -3.11
CA ARG A 125 17.04 -12.78 -2.73
C ARG A 125 18.02 -11.75 -3.26
N PRO A 126 17.52 -10.70 -3.92
CA PRO A 126 18.36 -9.56 -4.26
C PRO A 126 18.82 -8.86 -2.99
N ALA A 127 19.95 -8.15 -3.04
CA ALA A 127 20.42 -7.37 -1.89
C ALA A 127 19.37 -6.40 -1.36
N ILE A 128 19.32 -6.17 -0.05
CA ILE A 128 18.38 -5.25 0.61
C ILE A 128 18.39 -3.85 -0.02
N LEU A 129 19.53 -3.43 -0.54
CA LEU A 129 19.67 -2.18 -1.28
C LEU A 129 18.66 -2.05 -2.43
N LYS A 130 18.35 -3.14 -3.15
CA LYS A 130 17.36 -3.11 -4.23
C LYS A 130 15.94 -2.90 -3.70
N VAL A 131 15.64 -3.43 -2.51
CA VAL A 131 14.36 -3.18 -1.82
C VAL A 131 14.26 -1.72 -1.40
N ILE A 132 15.33 -1.18 -0.79
CA ILE A 132 15.40 0.23 -0.38
C ILE A 132 15.19 1.14 -1.59
N ASN A 133 15.96 0.94 -2.67
CA ASN A 133 15.87 1.76 -3.87
C ASN A 133 14.47 1.71 -4.52
N PHE A 134 13.82 0.53 -4.51
CA PHE A 134 12.47 0.38 -5.04
C PHE A 134 11.44 1.18 -4.24
N ILE A 135 11.50 1.11 -2.90
CA ILE A 135 10.60 1.86 -2.03
C ILE A 135 10.88 3.37 -2.15
N GLU A 136 12.15 3.75 -2.15
CA GLU A 136 12.58 5.15 -2.32
C GLU A 136 12.09 5.75 -3.64
N GLU A 137 12.24 5.02 -4.75
CA GLU A 137 11.74 5.44 -6.07
C GLU A 137 10.23 5.71 -6.04
N ALA A 138 9.45 4.84 -5.40
CA ALA A 138 8.01 5.04 -5.26
C ALA A 138 7.66 6.29 -4.45
N LEU A 139 8.33 6.48 -3.31
CA LEU A 139 8.10 7.63 -2.43
C LEU A 139 8.57 8.96 -3.07
N LEU A 140 9.65 8.93 -3.87
CA LEU A 140 10.09 10.08 -4.68
C LEU A 140 9.07 10.46 -5.76
N LYS A 141 8.32 9.48 -6.27
CA LYS A 141 7.16 9.70 -7.15
C LYS A 141 5.90 10.09 -6.36
N ASP A 142 6.02 10.39 -5.08
CA ASP A 142 4.92 10.71 -4.18
C ASP A 142 3.78 9.69 -4.24
N THR A 143 4.14 8.40 -4.13
CA THR A 143 3.15 7.31 -4.10
C THR A 143 3.44 6.33 -2.97
N PRO A 144 2.42 5.94 -2.18
CA PRO A 144 2.56 4.91 -1.17
C PRO A 144 2.83 3.53 -1.81
N VAL A 145 3.44 2.62 -1.04
CA VAL A 145 3.78 1.28 -1.51
C VAL A 145 2.96 0.23 -0.77
N ALA A 146 2.23 -0.62 -1.50
CA ALA A 146 1.64 -1.83 -0.93
C ALA A 146 2.74 -2.83 -0.61
N PHE A 147 2.77 -3.32 0.62
CA PHE A 147 3.75 -4.29 1.10
C PHE A 147 3.05 -5.59 1.48
N LEU A 148 3.35 -6.66 0.74
CA LEU A 148 2.94 -8.02 1.05
C LEU A 148 3.95 -8.66 2.01
N ASN A 149 3.52 -8.98 3.20
CA ASN A 149 4.27 -9.76 4.17
C ASN A 149 3.69 -11.17 4.29
N LEU A 150 4.38 -12.18 3.76
CA LEU A 150 3.97 -13.58 3.88
C LEU A 150 4.42 -14.24 5.19
N CYS A 151 5.50 -13.73 5.79
CA CYS A 151 6.00 -14.18 7.09
C CYS A 151 6.71 -13.01 7.77
N ASN A 152 6.27 -12.67 8.96
CA ASN A 152 6.79 -11.52 9.73
C ASN A 152 8.24 -11.68 10.23
N GLY A 153 8.83 -12.88 10.10
CA GLY A 153 10.14 -13.14 10.69
C GLY A 153 10.14 -12.85 12.19
N ASP A 154 11.14 -12.10 12.64
CA ASP A 154 11.29 -11.71 14.06
C ASP A 154 10.62 -10.35 14.39
N VAL A 155 9.92 -9.74 13.42
CA VAL A 155 9.24 -8.45 13.62
C VAL A 155 7.91 -8.67 14.35
N LYS A 156 7.86 -8.28 15.63
CA LYS A 156 6.72 -8.57 16.54
C LYS A 156 5.45 -7.79 16.25
N ASN A 157 5.56 -6.59 15.68
CA ASN A 157 4.44 -5.70 15.39
C ASN A 157 3.96 -5.76 13.93
N LEU A 158 4.26 -6.86 13.24
CA LEU A 158 3.88 -7.15 11.86
C LEU A 158 3.19 -8.52 11.81
N ASP A 159 2.00 -8.57 11.23
CA ASP A 159 1.25 -9.82 11.06
C ASP A 159 1.70 -10.55 9.80
N SER A 160 1.80 -11.89 9.83
CA SER A 160 2.03 -12.71 8.63
C SER A 160 0.80 -12.77 7.73
N TRP A 161 1.01 -13.10 6.44
CA TRP A 161 -0.06 -13.18 5.43
C TRP A 161 -0.89 -11.90 5.34
N HIS A 162 -0.21 -10.77 5.31
CA HIS A 162 -0.84 -9.48 5.47
C HIS A 162 -0.32 -8.45 4.46
N TRP A 163 -1.22 -7.62 3.94
CA TRP A 163 -0.94 -6.44 3.16
C TRP A 163 -1.04 -5.20 4.02
N ILE A 164 -0.03 -4.35 3.94
CA ILE A 164 0.02 -3.04 4.59
C ILE A 164 0.51 -1.98 3.61
N THR A 165 0.43 -0.71 3.98
CA THR A 165 0.81 0.40 3.09
C THR A 165 1.99 1.16 3.66
N ILE A 166 3.15 1.17 2.98
CA ILE A 166 4.33 1.97 3.35
C ILE A 166 4.10 3.41 2.90
N VAL A 167 4.39 4.37 3.78
CA VAL A 167 4.28 5.82 3.56
C VAL A 167 5.57 6.58 3.81
N SER A 168 6.55 5.99 4.49
CA SER A 168 7.90 6.52 4.60
C SER A 168 8.96 5.43 4.73
N LEU A 169 10.19 5.79 4.39
CA LEU A 169 11.40 4.97 4.49
C LEU A 169 12.47 5.79 5.20
N GLU A 170 13.12 5.19 6.21
CA GLU A 170 14.25 5.77 6.94
C GLU A 170 15.39 4.76 6.95
N TYR A 171 16.62 5.19 6.69
CA TYR A 171 17.79 4.30 6.78
C TYR A 171 19.07 5.05 7.11
N THR A 172 20.04 4.34 7.72
CA THR A 172 21.39 4.84 7.96
C THR A 172 22.23 4.75 6.68
N GLU A 173 23.29 5.55 6.57
CA GLU A 173 24.16 5.56 5.39
C GLU A 173 24.81 4.19 5.10
N ASP A 174 25.13 3.44 6.15
CA ASP A 174 25.62 2.06 6.07
C ASP A 174 24.52 1.05 5.76
N ARG A 175 23.23 1.48 5.77
CA ARG A 175 22.03 0.66 5.50
C ARG A 175 21.85 -0.55 6.41
N ASN A 176 22.46 -0.54 7.56
CA ASN A 176 22.27 -1.58 8.57
C ASN A 176 20.96 -1.42 9.33
N ASN A 177 20.48 -0.19 9.47
CA ASN A 177 19.20 0.14 10.08
C ASN A 177 18.26 0.70 9.00
N VAL A 178 17.20 -0.03 8.70
CA VAL A 178 16.19 0.34 7.69
C VAL A 178 14.81 0.19 8.30
N PHE A 179 14.09 1.30 8.41
CA PHE A 179 12.74 1.33 8.96
C PHE A 179 11.76 1.86 7.92
N VAL A 180 10.54 1.39 7.98
CA VAL A 180 9.42 1.93 7.22
C VAL A 180 8.29 2.34 8.16
N THR A 181 7.66 3.47 7.87
CA THR A 181 6.37 3.80 8.48
C THR A 181 5.27 3.24 7.60
N VAL A 182 4.36 2.51 8.21
CA VAL A 182 3.29 1.83 7.52
C VAL A 182 1.92 2.20 8.08
N LEU A 183 0.90 2.09 7.23
CA LEU A 183 -0.49 2.15 7.63
C LEU A 183 -1.03 0.72 7.67
N ASP A 184 -1.52 0.33 8.84
CA ASP A 184 -2.07 -0.99 9.09
C ASP A 184 -3.30 -0.88 9.98
N ARG A 185 -4.45 -1.38 9.51
CA ARG A 185 -5.75 -1.32 10.21
C ARG A 185 -6.09 0.09 10.72
N GLY A 186 -5.80 1.11 9.90
CA GLY A 186 -6.05 2.51 10.25
C GLY A 186 -5.09 3.11 11.29
N GLN A 187 -3.98 2.43 11.59
CA GLN A 187 -2.95 2.88 12.52
C GLN A 187 -1.64 3.13 11.80
N VAL A 188 -0.87 4.09 12.30
CA VAL A 188 0.51 4.35 11.87
C VAL A 188 1.44 3.52 12.74
N LYS A 189 2.29 2.70 12.11
CA LYS A 189 3.27 1.84 12.79
C LYS A 189 4.65 2.02 12.16
N LYS A 190 5.70 1.84 12.94
CA LYS A 190 7.08 1.77 12.46
C LYS A 190 7.54 0.31 12.47
N ILE A 191 8.07 -0.15 11.34
CA ILE A 191 8.51 -1.52 11.10
C ILE A 191 10.01 -1.53 10.82
N ASP A 192 10.75 -2.43 11.46
CA ASP A 192 12.15 -2.72 11.13
C ASP A 192 12.18 -3.58 9.85
N LEU A 193 12.41 -2.92 8.71
CA LEU A 193 12.43 -3.57 7.41
C LEU A 193 13.69 -4.43 7.22
N ALA A 194 14.84 -4.02 7.81
CA ALA A 194 16.06 -4.80 7.75
C ALA A 194 15.91 -6.11 8.53
N LEU A 195 15.32 -6.07 9.72
CA LEU A 195 15.02 -7.26 10.51
C LEU A 195 14.07 -8.19 9.75
N TRP A 196 12.97 -7.66 9.19
CA TRP A 196 12.06 -8.45 8.38
C TRP A 196 12.77 -9.10 7.18
N TYR A 197 13.52 -8.34 6.42
CA TYR A 197 14.25 -8.85 5.25
C TYR A 197 15.18 -10.00 5.59
N ASN A 198 15.90 -9.91 6.70
CA ASN A 198 16.86 -10.91 7.13
C ASN A 198 16.20 -12.16 7.72
N THR A 199 15.04 -12.01 8.37
CA THR A 199 14.43 -13.10 9.17
C THR A 199 13.19 -13.73 8.54
N THR A 200 12.51 -13.04 7.58
CA THR A 200 11.33 -13.62 6.92
C THR A 200 11.65 -14.97 6.25
N MET A 201 10.76 -15.95 6.43
CA MET A 201 10.94 -17.30 5.87
C MET A 201 10.27 -17.47 4.51
N LEU A 202 9.21 -16.70 4.24
CA LEU A 202 8.42 -16.85 3.01
C LEU A 202 8.64 -15.70 2.02
N GLY A 203 9.33 -14.62 2.44
CA GLY A 203 9.47 -13.43 1.64
C GLY A 203 8.19 -12.63 1.56
N GLY A 204 7.89 -12.09 0.40
CA GLY A 204 6.75 -11.22 0.16
C GLY A 204 6.96 -10.35 -1.09
N GLY A 205 6.50 -9.11 -1.07
CA GLY A 205 6.72 -8.22 -2.20
C GLY A 205 6.15 -6.83 -1.98
N PHE A 206 6.41 -5.98 -2.97
CA PHE A 206 6.06 -4.56 -2.94
C PHE A 206 5.41 -4.17 -4.26
N VAL A 207 4.42 -3.29 -4.21
CA VAL A 207 3.75 -2.75 -5.40
C VAL A 207 3.46 -1.28 -5.19
N TYR A 208 3.74 -0.44 -6.19
CA TYR A 208 3.24 0.92 -6.22
C TYR A 208 2.54 1.23 -7.53
N PHE A 209 1.71 2.25 -7.52
CA PHE A 209 0.99 2.73 -8.70
C PHE A 209 1.24 4.22 -8.85
N THR A 210 1.43 4.67 -10.08
CA THR A 210 1.57 6.09 -10.40
C THR A 210 0.74 6.42 -11.63
N THR A 211 0.23 7.63 -11.71
CA THR A 211 -0.43 8.09 -12.93
C THR A 211 0.65 8.54 -13.90
N SER A 212 0.57 8.14 -15.16
CA SER A 212 1.36 8.79 -16.21
C SER A 212 1.04 10.28 -16.17
N SER A 213 2.08 11.11 -16.08
CA SER A 213 1.92 12.54 -16.32
C SER A 213 1.32 12.68 -17.72
N SER A 214 0.06 13.12 -17.82
CA SER A 214 -0.46 13.62 -19.08
C SER A 214 0.40 14.83 -19.41
N VAL A 215 1.43 14.64 -20.22
CA VAL A 215 2.04 15.75 -20.93
C VAL A 215 0.93 16.25 -21.84
N ASP A 216 0.34 17.38 -21.48
CA ASP A 216 -0.62 18.09 -22.29
C ASP A 216 -0.03 18.26 -23.71
N VAL A 217 -0.48 17.41 -24.62
CA VAL A 217 -0.30 17.67 -26.04
C VAL A 217 -1.41 18.64 -26.46
N TYR A 218 -1.38 19.86 -25.93
CA TYR A 218 -1.91 21.00 -26.65
C TYR A 218 -0.86 21.41 -27.70
N LYS A 219 -0.85 20.70 -28.82
CA LYS A 219 -0.29 21.25 -30.05
C LYS A 219 -1.43 21.90 -30.82
N TYR A 220 -1.27 23.20 -31.00
CA TYR A 220 -2.04 24.12 -31.86
C TYR A 220 -2.20 23.61 -33.28
#